data_34fec2214b4f6c8f5351a968d1809153
#
_entry.id   34fec2214b4f6c8f5351a968d1809153
#
_cell.length_a   1.000
_cell.length_b   1.000
_cell.length_c   1.000
_cell.angle_alpha   90.00
_cell.angle_beta   90.00
_cell.angle_gamma   90.00
#
_symmetry.space_group_name_H-M   'P 1'
#
loop_
_entity.id
_entity.type
_entity.pdbx_description
1 polymer ?
#
loop_
_entity_poly.entity_id
_entity_poly.type
_entity_poly.pdbx_seq_one_letter_code
_entity_poly.pdbx_strand_id
1 'polypeptide(L)'
;MTEPSQQTSITGFRGKTLWDWLQLLIVPAVLGMGAIWFDYEAGKRAGAIQQQREQIQREIEDQRAKNTILSAYFDDLSNLLLEHGLTESQKDSAVRNIARARTLSALSQLDGRRKGFIVRFLYETNLIKGGTPLLYLGGSISGEPAVDEIVLSRADLNGAVLHRLFMGEVNLTRVHLVGADFRWAFLSKANFIGADLRNADFTGARLTEASLSSADLTGTRLHDADLSKAVGLQQDQIDGACGNRVTKLPEGLSIRSC
;
A
#
# COMPACT_ATOMS: atom_id res chain seq x y z
N MET A 1 107.47 -2.38 -16.96
CA MET A 1 106.19 -2.19 -17.60
C MET A 1 105.20 -3.08 -16.88
N THR A 2 104.54 -2.56 -15.93
CA THR A 2 103.59 -3.23 -15.09
C THR A 2 102.23 -2.52 -15.24
N GLU A 3 101.27 -3.19 -15.84
CA GLU A 3 99.91 -2.69 -15.94
C GLU A 3 99.27 -2.74 -14.54
N PRO A 4 98.43 -1.73 -14.23
CA PRO A 4 97.63 -1.77 -13.02
C PRO A 4 96.28 -2.48 -13.29
N SER A 5 96.03 -3.48 -12.49
CA SER A 5 94.79 -4.19 -12.40
C SER A 5 93.60 -3.26 -12.09
N GLN A 6 92.59 -3.21 -12.92
CA GLN A 6 91.29 -2.59 -12.66
C GLN A 6 90.55 -3.32 -11.56
N GLN A 7 90.48 -2.76 -10.39
CA GLN A 7 89.54 -3.19 -9.38
C GLN A 7 88.18 -2.61 -9.71
N THR A 8 87.27 -3.45 -10.20
CA THR A 8 85.85 -3.16 -10.27
C THR A 8 85.26 -3.03 -8.87
N SER A 9 85.18 -1.79 -8.34
CA SER A 9 84.50 -1.52 -7.12
C SER A 9 83.02 -1.65 -7.26
N ILE A 10 82.44 -2.66 -6.65
CA ILE A 10 81.01 -2.78 -6.46
C ILE A 10 80.65 -1.73 -5.35
N THR A 11 80.45 -0.48 -5.75
CA THR A 11 79.99 0.61 -4.90
C THR A 11 78.50 0.86 -5.14
N GLY A 12 77.68 -0.08 -4.66
CA GLY A 12 76.22 0.10 -4.69
C GLY A 12 75.58 0.51 -3.35
N PHE A 13 76.28 0.44 -2.22
CA PHE A 13 75.62 0.48 -0.90
C PHE A 13 76.24 1.40 0.15
N ARG A 14 77.28 2.17 -0.18
CA ARG A 14 77.90 3.12 0.77
C ARG A 14 77.59 4.56 0.37
N GLY A 15 76.71 5.23 1.14
CA GLY A 15 76.44 6.64 1.02
C GLY A 15 74.96 7.07 1.06
N LYS A 16 74.03 6.12 1.15
CA LYS A 16 72.61 6.47 1.34
C LYS A 16 72.25 6.52 2.82
N THR A 17 71.61 7.59 3.23
CA THR A 17 71.08 7.71 4.59
C THR A 17 69.87 6.80 4.79
N LEU A 18 69.56 6.48 6.06
CA LEU A 18 68.36 5.74 6.43
C LEU A 18 67.12 6.41 5.85
N TRP A 19 67.15 7.72 5.64
CA TRP A 19 66.08 8.52 5.05
C TRP A 19 65.94 8.27 3.54
N ASP A 20 67.01 8.07 2.82
CA ASP A 20 66.94 7.75 1.37
C ASP A 20 66.35 6.37 1.13
N TRP A 21 66.60 5.40 2.00
CA TRP A 21 65.99 4.08 1.98
C TRP A 21 64.50 4.14 2.38
N LEU A 22 64.17 4.95 3.35
CA LEU A 22 62.81 5.17 3.80
C LEU A 22 61.93 5.79 2.68
N GLN A 23 62.46 6.79 1.97
CA GLN A 23 61.74 7.37 0.82
C GLN A 23 61.55 6.37 -0.33
N LEU A 24 62.55 5.52 -0.60
CA LEU A 24 62.47 4.53 -1.68
C LEU A 24 61.46 3.43 -1.41
N LEU A 25 61.17 3.14 -0.14
CA LEU A 25 60.20 2.09 0.28
C LEU A 25 58.81 2.68 0.65
N ILE A 26 58.79 3.83 1.32
CA ILE A 26 57.54 4.41 1.81
C ILE A 26 56.66 4.92 0.67
N VAL A 27 57.25 5.59 -0.33
CA VAL A 27 56.47 6.18 -1.43
C VAL A 27 55.74 5.09 -2.23
N PRO A 28 56.40 4.01 -2.71
CA PRO A 28 55.70 2.95 -3.39
C PRO A 28 54.70 2.19 -2.51
N ALA A 29 55.01 2.01 -1.20
CA ALA A 29 54.12 1.36 -0.24
C ALA A 29 52.85 2.17 -0.01
N VAL A 30 52.97 3.51 0.17
CA VAL A 30 51.82 4.41 0.35
C VAL A 30 50.96 4.46 -0.92
N LEU A 31 51.60 4.55 -2.10
CA LEU A 31 50.90 4.53 -3.37
C LEU A 31 50.17 3.18 -3.61
N GLY A 32 50.87 2.06 -3.31
CA GLY A 32 50.26 0.71 -3.40
C GLY A 32 49.11 0.51 -2.46
N MET A 33 49.23 0.90 -1.19
CA MET A 33 48.13 0.85 -0.21
C MET A 33 46.98 1.79 -0.64
N GLY A 34 47.28 2.97 -1.14
CA GLY A 34 46.32 3.93 -1.64
C GLY A 34 45.53 3.37 -2.84
N ALA A 35 46.20 2.70 -3.77
CA ALA A 35 45.55 2.03 -4.91
C ALA A 35 44.63 0.87 -4.45
N ILE A 36 45.12 0.02 -3.55
CA ILE A 36 44.31 -1.11 -2.99
C ILE A 36 43.09 -0.56 -2.23
N TRP A 37 43.28 0.49 -1.42
CA TRP A 37 42.17 1.11 -0.70
C TRP A 37 41.15 1.73 -1.67
N PHE A 38 41.62 2.42 -2.70
CA PHE A 38 40.74 3.03 -3.72
C PHE A 38 39.94 1.96 -4.49
N ASP A 39 40.60 0.85 -4.92
CA ASP A 39 39.94 -0.27 -5.58
C ASP A 39 38.89 -0.93 -4.69
N TYR A 40 39.21 -1.12 -3.40
CA TYR A 40 38.29 -1.68 -2.42
C TYR A 40 37.07 -0.78 -2.22
N GLU A 41 37.28 0.52 -2.09
CA GLU A 41 36.21 1.50 -1.92
C GLU A 41 35.37 1.64 -3.21
N ALA A 42 36.00 1.64 -4.38
CA ALA A 42 35.34 1.63 -5.68
C ALA A 42 34.48 0.36 -5.87
N GLY A 43 35.00 -0.79 -5.48
CA GLY A 43 34.25 -2.07 -5.51
C GLY A 43 33.04 -2.07 -4.62
N LYS A 44 33.13 -1.52 -3.39
CA LYS A 44 31.96 -1.34 -2.49
C LYS A 44 30.89 -0.44 -3.11
N ARG A 45 31.29 0.69 -3.69
CA ARG A 45 30.36 1.62 -4.34
C ARG A 45 29.69 0.98 -5.56
N ALA A 46 30.46 0.27 -6.39
CA ALA A 46 29.93 -0.45 -7.54
C ALA A 46 28.90 -1.52 -7.11
N GLY A 47 29.21 -2.29 -6.06
CA GLY A 47 28.29 -3.28 -5.49
C GLY A 47 27.00 -2.65 -4.96
N ALA A 48 27.09 -1.54 -4.23
CA ALA A 48 25.92 -0.83 -3.72
C ALA A 48 25.02 -0.28 -4.88
N ILE A 49 25.64 0.29 -5.91
CA ILE A 49 24.92 0.78 -7.09
C ILE A 49 24.23 -0.38 -7.83
N GLN A 50 24.91 -1.51 -7.96
CA GLN A 50 24.32 -2.69 -8.60
C GLN A 50 23.11 -3.22 -7.84
N GLN A 51 23.21 -3.35 -6.50
CA GLN A 51 22.09 -3.75 -5.66
C GLN A 51 20.91 -2.76 -5.76
N GLN A 52 21.18 -1.48 -5.77
CA GLN A 52 20.15 -0.46 -5.94
C GLN A 52 19.46 -0.56 -7.30
N ARG A 53 20.21 -0.80 -8.38
CA ARG A 53 19.64 -1.00 -9.72
C ARG A 53 18.73 -2.23 -9.77
N GLU A 54 19.15 -3.34 -9.15
CA GLU A 54 18.35 -4.56 -9.09
C GLU A 54 17.05 -4.36 -8.28
N GLN A 55 17.11 -3.59 -7.19
CA GLN A 55 15.91 -3.25 -6.42
C GLN A 55 14.94 -2.39 -7.24
N ILE A 56 15.45 -1.35 -7.93
CA ILE A 56 14.64 -0.49 -8.80
C ILE A 56 14.02 -1.31 -9.95
N GLN A 57 14.78 -2.21 -10.54
CA GLN A 57 14.29 -3.05 -11.62
C GLN A 57 13.15 -3.98 -11.16
N ARG A 58 13.30 -4.62 -10.00
CA ARG A 58 12.24 -5.45 -9.39
C ARG A 58 10.98 -4.63 -9.09
N GLU A 59 11.16 -3.42 -8.55
CA GLU A 59 10.04 -2.52 -8.29
C GLU A 59 9.31 -2.13 -9.59
N ILE A 60 10.04 -1.80 -10.65
CA ILE A 60 9.45 -1.49 -11.96
C ILE A 60 8.67 -2.69 -12.52
N GLU A 61 9.21 -3.89 -12.40
CA GLU A 61 8.55 -5.13 -12.86
C GLU A 61 7.28 -5.41 -12.05
N ASP A 62 7.32 -5.27 -10.72
CA ASP A 62 6.16 -5.41 -9.84
C ASP A 62 5.07 -4.39 -10.18
N GLN A 63 5.45 -3.12 -10.39
CA GLN A 63 4.52 -2.07 -10.78
C GLN A 63 3.89 -2.33 -12.16
N ARG A 64 4.66 -2.86 -13.11
CA ARG A 64 4.14 -3.27 -14.43
C ARG A 64 3.16 -4.43 -14.31
N ALA A 65 3.50 -5.46 -13.53
CA ALA A 65 2.62 -6.61 -13.29
C ALA A 65 1.27 -6.17 -12.70
N LYS A 66 1.30 -5.32 -11.66
CA LYS A 66 0.09 -4.77 -11.03
C LYS A 66 -0.74 -3.91 -11.99
N ASN A 67 -0.10 -3.11 -12.86
CA ASN A 67 -0.81 -2.34 -13.88
C ASN A 67 -1.48 -3.26 -14.91
N THR A 68 -0.81 -4.34 -15.31
CA THR A 68 -1.38 -5.33 -16.24
C THR A 68 -2.61 -6.01 -15.63
N ILE A 69 -2.55 -6.41 -14.35
CA ILE A 69 -3.70 -6.98 -13.64
C ILE A 69 -4.87 -5.99 -13.60
N LEU A 70 -4.58 -4.72 -13.30
CA LEU A 70 -5.61 -3.67 -13.22
C LEU A 70 -6.25 -3.42 -14.60
N SER A 71 -5.46 -3.32 -15.66
CA SER A 71 -5.95 -3.14 -17.04
C SER A 71 -6.82 -4.33 -17.45
N ALA A 72 -6.33 -5.56 -17.29
CA ALA A 72 -7.08 -6.76 -17.61
C ALA A 72 -8.41 -6.85 -16.84
N TYR A 73 -8.42 -6.44 -15.57
CA TYR A 73 -9.63 -6.38 -14.77
C TYR A 73 -10.68 -5.41 -15.35
N PHE A 74 -10.24 -4.20 -15.76
CA PHE A 74 -11.17 -3.23 -16.34
C PHE A 74 -11.68 -3.68 -17.72
N ASP A 75 -10.83 -4.27 -18.54
CA ASP A 75 -11.22 -4.82 -19.84
C ASP A 75 -12.26 -5.94 -19.68
N ASP A 76 -11.98 -6.88 -18.77
CA ASP A 76 -12.90 -7.98 -18.45
C ASP A 76 -14.25 -7.49 -17.93
N LEU A 77 -14.22 -6.54 -16.96
CA LEU A 77 -15.46 -6.06 -16.37
C LEU A 77 -16.25 -5.17 -17.32
N SER A 78 -15.58 -4.41 -18.18
CA SER A 78 -16.22 -3.65 -19.26
C SER A 78 -16.91 -4.57 -20.26
N ASN A 79 -16.27 -5.67 -20.63
CA ASN A 79 -16.87 -6.69 -21.50
C ASN A 79 -18.12 -7.32 -20.85
N LEU A 80 -18.05 -7.66 -19.55
CA LEU A 80 -19.21 -8.18 -18.82
C LEU A 80 -20.36 -7.16 -18.73
N LEU A 81 -20.05 -5.87 -18.64
CA LEU A 81 -21.05 -4.79 -18.61
C LEU A 81 -21.69 -4.56 -19.98
N LEU A 82 -20.91 -4.52 -21.04
CA LEU A 82 -21.35 -4.09 -22.37
C LEU A 82 -21.91 -5.25 -23.22
N GLU A 83 -21.27 -6.42 -23.15
CA GLU A 83 -21.58 -7.53 -24.04
C GLU A 83 -22.41 -8.64 -23.35
N HIS A 84 -22.25 -8.80 -22.04
CA HIS A 84 -22.90 -9.89 -21.30
C HIS A 84 -24.02 -9.42 -20.36
N GLY A 85 -24.45 -8.18 -20.44
CA GLY A 85 -25.61 -7.65 -19.72
C GLY A 85 -25.48 -7.78 -18.20
N LEU A 86 -24.29 -7.54 -17.63
CA LEU A 86 -24.08 -7.66 -16.17
C LEU A 86 -25.10 -6.84 -15.38
N THR A 87 -25.45 -5.63 -15.85
CA THR A 87 -26.40 -4.73 -15.17
C THR A 87 -27.83 -5.27 -15.16
N GLU A 88 -28.22 -6.03 -16.17
CA GLU A 88 -29.57 -6.58 -16.33
C GLU A 88 -29.67 -8.04 -15.86
N SER A 89 -28.55 -8.62 -15.47
CA SER A 89 -28.46 -10.02 -15.10
C SER A 89 -29.22 -10.32 -13.80
N GLN A 90 -29.81 -11.49 -13.73
CA GLN A 90 -30.51 -11.97 -12.53
C GLN A 90 -29.50 -12.24 -11.39
N LYS A 91 -30.00 -12.24 -10.15
CA LYS A 91 -29.24 -12.74 -8.99
C LYS A 91 -28.73 -14.14 -9.29
N ASP A 92 -27.56 -14.48 -8.78
CA ASP A 92 -26.89 -15.78 -8.97
C ASP A 92 -26.55 -16.18 -10.41
N SER A 93 -26.72 -15.28 -11.37
CA SER A 93 -26.29 -15.54 -12.74
C SER A 93 -24.78 -15.81 -12.82
N ALA A 94 -24.39 -16.64 -13.77
CA ALA A 94 -22.97 -16.94 -14.02
C ALA A 94 -22.15 -15.65 -14.24
N VAL A 95 -22.74 -14.66 -14.92
CA VAL A 95 -22.10 -13.36 -15.20
C VAL A 95 -21.74 -12.62 -13.92
N ARG A 96 -22.66 -12.55 -12.95
CA ARG A 96 -22.39 -11.92 -11.63
C ARG A 96 -21.33 -12.68 -10.84
N ASN A 97 -21.40 -14.00 -10.84
CA ASN A 97 -20.43 -14.85 -10.15
C ASN A 97 -19.03 -14.68 -10.75
N ILE A 98 -18.91 -14.57 -12.07
CA ILE A 98 -17.66 -14.30 -12.76
C ILE A 98 -17.15 -12.90 -12.40
N ALA A 99 -17.98 -11.87 -12.49
CA ALA A 99 -17.62 -10.50 -12.11
C ALA A 99 -17.09 -10.42 -10.66
N ARG A 100 -17.80 -11.08 -9.73
CA ARG A 100 -17.37 -11.19 -8.34
C ARG A 100 -16.01 -11.87 -8.20
N ALA A 101 -15.84 -13.06 -8.78
CA ALA A 101 -14.60 -13.82 -8.67
C ALA A 101 -13.42 -13.04 -9.23
N ARG A 102 -13.57 -12.35 -10.37
CA ARG A 102 -12.54 -11.50 -10.96
C ARG A 102 -12.21 -10.30 -10.08
N THR A 103 -13.23 -9.65 -9.50
CA THR A 103 -13.01 -8.52 -8.57
C THR A 103 -12.22 -8.96 -7.34
N LEU A 104 -12.60 -10.07 -6.70
CA LEU A 104 -11.87 -10.60 -5.53
C LEU A 104 -10.43 -10.97 -5.88
N SER A 105 -10.23 -11.64 -7.03
CA SER A 105 -8.89 -12.01 -7.50
C SER A 105 -8.02 -10.78 -7.77
N ALA A 106 -8.55 -9.74 -8.42
CA ALA A 106 -7.81 -8.51 -8.66
C ALA A 106 -7.47 -7.78 -7.35
N LEU A 107 -8.44 -7.64 -6.44
CA LEU A 107 -8.24 -6.98 -5.14
C LEU A 107 -7.16 -7.68 -4.29
N SER A 108 -7.04 -9.01 -4.35
CA SER A 108 -6.04 -9.74 -3.58
C SER A 108 -4.60 -9.55 -4.08
N GLN A 109 -4.41 -9.13 -5.32
CA GLN A 109 -3.10 -9.01 -5.98
C GLN A 109 -2.61 -7.55 -6.09
N LEU A 110 -3.47 -6.58 -5.79
CA LEU A 110 -3.18 -5.16 -6.00
C LEU A 110 -2.82 -4.45 -4.70
N ASP A 111 -2.03 -3.39 -4.83
CA ASP A 111 -1.75 -2.46 -3.72
C ASP A 111 -2.94 -1.54 -3.44
N GLY A 112 -2.88 -0.84 -2.29
CA GLY A 112 -3.97 0.01 -1.82
C GLY A 112 -4.42 1.09 -2.80
N ARG A 113 -3.49 1.66 -3.59
CA ARG A 113 -3.82 2.69 -4.59
C ARG A 113 -4.67 2.10 -5.72
N ARG A 114 -4.28 0.93 -6.22
CA ARG A 114 -5.00 0.25 -7.31
C ARG A 114 -6.33 -0.34 -6.85
N LYS A 115 -6.40 -0.84 -5.60
CA LYS A 115 -7.66 -1.20 -4.94
C LYS A 115 -8.63 -0.03 -4.92
N GLY A 116 -8.15 1.18 -4.61
CA GLY A 116 -8.95 2.39 -4.65
C GLY A 116 -9.53 2.69 -6.04
N PHE A 117 -8.78 2.47 -7.12
CA PHE A 117 -9.29 2.63 -8.48
C PHE A 117 -10.40 1.63 -8.80
N ILE A 118 -10.26 0.36 -8.38
CA ILE A 118 -11.32 -0.65 -8.55
C ILE A 118 -12.59 -0.23 -7.80
N VAL A 119 -12.48 0.14 -6.53
CA VAL A 119 -13.64 0.54 -5.73
C VAL A 119 -14.33 1.76 -6.33
N ARG A 120 -13.57 2.75 -6.77
CA ARG A 120 -14.10 3.93 -7.45
C ARG A 120 -14.85 3.57 -8.73
N PHE A 121 -14.27 2.74 -9.58
CA PHE A 121 -14.90 2.27 -10.80
C PHE A 121 -16.23 1.54 -10.52
N LEU A 122 -16.21 0.60 -9.57
CA LEU A 122 -17.41 -0.13 -9.15
C LEU A 122 -18.51 0.79 -8.63
N TYR A 123 -18.13 1.86 -7.91
CA TYR A 123 -19.07 2.84 -7.42
C TYR A 123 -19.64 3.72 -8.54
N GLU A 124 -18.80 4.25 -9.42
CA GLU A 124 -19.21 5.12 -10.54
C GLU A 124 -20.09 4.36 -11.56
N THR A 125 -19.83 3.06 -11.74
CA THR A 125 -20.67 2.18 -12.58
C THR A 125 -21.94 1.67 -11.87
N ASN A 126 -22.23 2.15 -10.66
CA ASN A 126 -23.40 1.76 -9.85
C ASN A 126 -23.43 0.28 -9.42
N LEU A 127 -22.30 -0.42 -9.50
CA LEU A 127 -22.21 -1.84 -9.17
C LEU A 127 -22.20 -2.10 -7.66
N ILE A 128 -21.78 -1.13 -6.84
CA ILE A 128 -21.70 -1.22 -5.37
C ILE A 128 -22.43 -0.09 -4.63
N LYS A 129 -23.27 0.68 -5.32
CA LYS A 129 -24.02 1.79 -4.72
C LYS A 129 -25.36 1.31 -4.19
N GLY A 130 -25.85 1.95 -3.10
CA GLY A 130 -27.01 1.59 -2.28
C GLY A 130 -28.31 1.21 -3.00
N GLY A 131 -29.28 0.70 -2.25
CA GLY A 131 -30.51 0.12 -2.75
C GLY A 131 -30.39 -1.38 -2.97
N THR A 132 -30.24 -1.83 -4.20
CA THR A 132 -29.94 -3.22 -4.55
C THR A 132 -28.66 -3.25 -5.40
N PRO A 133 -27.46 -3.08 -4.81
CA PRO A 133 -26.25 -3.07 -5.59
C PRO A 133 -26.02 -4.41 -6.32
N LEU A 134 -25.46 -4.34 -7.50
CA LEU A 134 -25.15 -5.51 -8.32
C LEU A 134 -23.97 -6.32 -7.74
N LEU A 135 -23.02 -5.64 -7.14
CA LEU A 135 -21.85 -6.24 -6.48
C LEU A 135 -21.75 -5.72 -5.05
N TYR A 136 -21.66 -6.61 -4.08
CA TYR A 136 -21.41 -6.27 -2.68
C TYR A 136 -19.97 -6.57 -2.32
N LEU A 137 -19.29 -5.59 -1.74
CA LEU A 137 -17.94 -5.75 -1.19
C LEU A 137 -17.95 -6.32 0.24
N GLY A 138 -19.12 -6.55 0.81
CA GLY A 138 -19.31 -7.04 2.17
C GLY A 138 -20.11 -8.34 2.29
N GLY A 139 -20.24 -8.87 3.51
CA GLY A 139 -20.91 -10.15 3.83
C GLY A 139 -22.39 -10.03 4.18
N SER A 140 -23.15 -11.11 4.02
CA SER A 140 -24.53 -11.23 4.51
C SER A 140 -24.57 -11.24 6.04
N ILE A 141 -25.56 -10.56 6.64
CA ILE A 141 -25.80 -10.59 8.08
C ILE A 141 -26.61 -11.85 8.37
N SER A 142 -26.10 -12.73 9.24
CA SER A 142 -26.84 -13.91 9.70
C SER A 142 -28.08 -13.49 10.51
N GLY A 143 -29.28 -13.81 9.99
CA GLY A 143 -30.56 -13.57 10.71
C GLY A 143 -31.66 -12.95 9.86
N GLU A 144 -31.33 -12.31 8.73
CA GLU A 144 -32.33 -11.96 7.72
C GLU A 144 -32.45 -13.12 6.71
N PRO A 145 -33.66 -13.39 6.15
CA PRO A 145 -33.77 -14.35 5.07
C PRO A 145 -32.78 -13.94 3.99
N ALA A 146 -31.96 -14.90 3.56
CA ALA A 146 -30.94 -14.69 2.56
C ALA A 146 -31.53 -13.97 1.34
N VAL A 147 -31.42 -12.67 1.32
CA VAL A 147 -31.51 -11.92 0.08
C VAL A 147 -30.24 -12.33 -0.64
N ASP A 148 -30.41 -13.12 -1.70
CA ASP A 148 -29.32 -13.69 -2.52
C ASP A 148 -28.47 -12.57 -3.12
N GLU A 149 -27.53 -12.07 -2.32
CA GLU A 149 -26.68 -10.94 -2.66
C GLU A 149 -25.31 -11.46 -3.08
N ILE A 150 -24.82 -10.99 -4.22
CA ILE A 150 -23.42 -11.23 -4.60
C ILE A 150 -22.56 -10.48 -3.61
N VAL A 151 -22.16 -11.20 -2.61
CA VAL A 151 -21.43 -10.67 -1.47
C VAL A 151 -19.94 -10.80 -1.77
N LEU A 152 -19.22 -9.69 -1.95
CA LEU A 152 -17.78 -9.64 -1.83
C LEU A 152 -17.37 -9.67 -0.34
N SER A 153 -18.07 -10.53 0.45
CA SER A 153 -17.73 -10.67 1.87
C SER A 153 -16.28 -11.04 2.03
N ARG A 154 -15.60 -10.31 2.90
CA ARG A 154 -14.17 -10.43 3.16
C ARG A 154 -13.28 -9.96 2.01
N ALA A 155 -13.76 -9.07 1.14
CA ALA A 155 -12.87 -8.42 0.18
C ALA A 155 -11.70 -7.78 0.92
N ASP A 156 -10.49 -8.03 0.46
CA ASP A 156 -9.28 -7.42 1.01
C ASP A 156 -9.07 -6.02 0.40
N LEU A 157 -9.55 -5.01 1.11
CA LEU A 157 -9.31 -3.61 0.82
C LEU A 157 -8.31 -2.97 1.81
N ASN A 158 -7.50 -3.78 2.49
CA ASN A 158 -6.49 -3.27 3.40
C ASN A 158 -5.55 -2.29 2.71
N GLY A 159 -5.31 -1.14 3.35
CA GLY A 159 -4.51 -0.06 2.81
C GLY A 159 -5.08 0.63 1.56
N ALA A 160 -6.35 0.38 1.20
CA ALA A 160 -6.95 1.02 0.03
C ALA A 160 -6.93 2.54 0.14
N VAL A 161 -6.60 3.22 -0.95
CA VAL A 161 -6.56 4.69 -1.03
C VAL A 161 -7.90 5.20 -1.56
N LEU A 162 -8.77 5.62 -0.64
CA LEU A 162 -10.17 6.02 -0.89
C LEU A 162 -10.44 7.47 -0.48
N HIS A 163 -9.39 8.28 -0.33
CA HIS A 163 -9.52 9.67 0.11
C HIS A 163 -10.26 10.53 -0.91
N ARG A 164 -11.03 11.49 -0.41
CA ARG A 164 -11.80 12.45 -1.21
C ARG A 164 -12.80 11.83 -2.19
N LEU A 165 -13.10 10.54 -2.08
CA LEU A 165 -14.11 9.90 -2.91
C LEU A 165 -15.52 10.24 -2.43
N PHE A 166 -16.43 10.37 -3.38
CA PHE A 166 -17.87 10.51 -3.12
C PHE A 166 -18.47 9.10 -3.20
N MET A 167 -18.67 8.45 -2.05
CA MET A 167 -19.16 7.08 -1.95
C MET A 167 -20.34 6.99 -0.95
N GLY A 168 -21.29 7.92 -1.06
CA GLY A 168 -22.51 7.86 -0.26
C GLY A 168 -23.29 6.56 -0.54
N GLU A 169 -23.89 5.98 0.50
CA GLU A 169 -24.68 4.74 0.41
C GLU A 169 -23.89 3.50 -0.07
N VAL A 170 -22.54 3.56 -0.10
CA VAL A 170 -21.72 2.39 -0.45
C VAL A 170 -21.91 1.26 0.55
N ASN A 171 -21.99 0.02 0.09
CA ASN A 171 -22.04 -1.15 0.97
C ASN A 171 -20.65 -1.77 1.14
N LEU A 172 -20.08 -1.60 2.34
CA LEU A 172 -18.79 -2.13 2.78
C LEU A 172 -18.93 -3.06 4.00
N THR A 173 -20.08 -3.74 4.11
CA THR A 173 -20.37 -4.67 5.20
C THR A 173 -19.33 -5.79 5.26
N ARG A 174 -18.71 -6.02 6.44
CA ARG A 174 -17.73 -7.09 6.70
C ARG A 174 -16.50 -7.08 5.77
N VAL A 175 -16.15 -5.95 5.21
CA VAL A 175 -14.95 -5.77 4.37
C VAL A 175 -13.71 -5.57 5.26
N HIS A 176 -12.56 -6.09 4.83
CA HIS A 176 -11.28 -5.79 5.47
C HIS A 176 -10.72 -4.47 4.93
N LEU A 177 -10.62 -3.47 5.80
CA LEU A 177 -10.22 -2.10 5.49
C LEU A 177 -9.09 -1.62 6.43
N VAL A 178 -8.30 -2.54 6.95
CA VAL A 178 -7.22 -2.21 7.88
C VAL A 178 -6.25 -1.23 7.22
N GLY A 179 -6.03 -0.08 7.87
CA GLY A 179 -5.15 0.97 7.36
C GLY A 179 -5.65 1.67 6.09
N ALA A 180 -6.93 1.55 5.73
CA ALA A 180 -7.47 2.24 4.56
C ALA A 180 -7.52 3.76 4.78
N ASP A 181 -7.26 4.51 3.71
CA ASP A 181 -7.25 5.96 3.69
C ASP A 181 -8.59 6.52 3.19
N PHE A 182 -9.46 6.95 4.11
CA PHE A 182 -10.74 7.59 3.83
C PHE A 182 -10.71 9.11 4.09
N ARG A 183 -9.55 9.73 4.15
CA ARG A 183 -9.44 11.14 4.46
C ARG A 183 -10.28 11.99 3.52
N TRP A 184 -11.14 12.85 4.12
CA TRP A 184 -12.03 13.75 3.39
C TRP A 184 -13.02 13.04 2.45
N ALA A 185 -13.29 11.75 2.66
CA ALA A 185 -14.26 11.00 1.87
C ALA A 185 -15.71 11.38 2.26
N PHE A 186 -16.61 11.32 1.28
CA PHE A 186 -18.05 11.54 1.49
C PHE A 186 -18.73 10.16 1.56
N LEU A 187 -19.05 9.73 2.78
CA LEU A 187 -19.53 8.40 3.14
C LEU A 187 -20.90 8.44 3.83
N SER A 188 -21.69 9.47 3.54
CA SER A 188 -23.04 9.60 4.12
C SER A 188 -23.88 8.37 3.76
N LYS A 189 -24.53 7.77 4.78
CA LYS A 189 -25.32 6.53 4.66
C LYS A 189 -24.52 5.30 4.20
N ALA A 190 -23.19 5.33 4.22
CA ALA A 190 -22.38 4.15 3.92
C ALA A 190 -22.62 3.05 4.96
N ASN A 191 -22.58 1.80 4.53
CA ASN A 191 -22.77 0.64 5.39
C ASN A 191 -21.44 -0.03 5.70
N PHE A 192 -20.97 0.10 6.94
CA PHE A 192 -19.76 -0.52 7.47
C PHE A 192 -20.05 -1.60 8.53
N ILE A 193 -21.26 -2.16 8.56
CA ILE A 193 -21.63 -3.17 9.57
C ILE A 193 -20.61 -4.32 9.58
N GLY A 194 -19.99 -4.57 10.73
CA GLY A 194 -18.99 -5.63 10.90
C GLY A 194 -17.71 -5.46 10.10
N ALA A 195 -17.45 -4.29 9.54
CA ALA A 195 -16.20 -4.02 8.81
C ALA A 195 -14.99 -3.96 9.75
N ASP A 196 -13.85 -4.43 9.27
CA ASP A 196 -12.56 -4.29 9.95
C ASP A 196 -11.91 -2.97 9.52
N LEU A 197 -12.08 -1.94 10.36
CA LEU A 197 -11.59 -0.57 10.11
C LEU A 197 -10.34 -0.25 10.94
N ARG A 198 -9.67 -1.25 11.48
CA ARG A 198 -8.49 -1.05 12.35
C ARG A 198 -7.44 -0.20 11.64
N ASN A 199 -6.94 0.82 12.36
CA ASN A 199 -5.93 1.75 11.88
C ASN A 199 -6.34 2.54 10.61
N ALA A 200 -7.61 2.54 10.20
CA ALA A 200 -8.09 3.34 9.09
C ALA A 200 -8.05 4.84 9.41
N ASP A 201 -7.92 5.68 8.41
CA ASP A 201 -7.86 7.13 8.56
C ASP A 201 -9.10 7.79 7.93
N PHE A 202 -10.01 8.24 8.79
CA PHE A 202 -11.22 8.99 8.42
C PHE A 202 -11.09 10.50 8.70
N THR A 203 -9.87 11.02 8.78
CA THR A 203 -9.68 12.45 9.04
C THR A 203 -10.48 13.30 8.04
N GLY A 204 -11.35 14.17 8.56
CA GLY A 204 -12.22 15.04 7.77
C GLY A 204 -13.32 14.32 6.99
N ALA A 205 -13.53 13.03 7.18
CA ALA A 205 -14.57 12.28 6.47
C ALA A 205 -15.98 12.64 6.94
N ARG A 206 -16.95 12.58 6.03
CA ARG A 206 -18.37 12.77 6.31
C ARG A 206 -19.08 11.42 6.39
N LEU A 207 -19.41 10.98 7.61
CA LEU A 207 -20.04 9.70 7.96
C LEU A 207 -21.46 9.88 8.48
N THR A 208 -22.14 10.97 8.11
CA THR A 208 -23.51 11.23 8.56
C THR A 208 -24.44 10.10 8.11
N GLU A 209 -25.23 9.54 9.05
CA GLU A 209 -26.13 8.41 8.82
C GLU A 209 -25.44 7.10 8.38
N ALA A 210 -24.10 7.01 8.49
CA ALA A 210 -23.40 5.75 8.23
C ALA A 210 -23.72 4.69 9.30
N SER A 211 -23.82 3.42 8.89
CA SER A 211 -24.03 2.29 9.80
C SER A 211 -22.67 1.70 10.20
N LEU A 212 -22.37 1.70 11.51
CA LEU A 212 -21.10 1.23 12.08
C LEU A 212 -21.28 0.09 13.10
N SER A 213 -22.45 -0.55 13.13
CA SER A 213 -22.74 -1.63 14.06
C SER A 213 -21.67 -2.73 13.96
N SER A 214 -21.07 -3.13 15.08
CA SER A 214 -20.04 -4.18 15.15
C SER A 214 -18.80 -3.93 14.28
N ALA A 215 -18.56 -2.72 13.80
CA ALA A 215 -17.31 -2.38 13.11
C ALA A 215 -16.16 -2.30 14.12
N ASP A 216 -14.99 -2.82 13.77
CA ASP A 216 -13.77 -2.68 14.58
C ASP A 216 -13.05 -1.38 14.25
N LEU A 217 -13.14 -0.41 15.17
CA LEU A 217 -12.51 0.92 15.04
C LEU A 217 -11.19 1.02 15.81
N THR A 218 -10.57 -0.09 16.21
CA THR A 218 -9.32 -0.07 16.98
C THR A 218 -8.21 0.67 16.21
N GLY A 219 -7.65 1.72 16.81
CA GLY A 219 -6.61 2.55 16.19
C GLY A 219 -7.09 3.47 15.07
N THR A 220 -8.40 3.52 14.80
CA THR A 220 -8.98 4.38 13.76
C THR A 220 -8.81 5.85 14.11
N ARG A 221 -8.41 6.67 13.14
CA ARG A 221 -8.33 8.14 13.25
C ARG A 221 -9.61 8.79 12.76
N LEU A 222 -10.22 9.60 13.64
CA LEU A 222 -11.48 10.30 13.38
C LEU A 222 -11.36 11.82 13.54
N HIS A 223 -10.14 12.41 13.36
CA HIS A 223 -9.97 13.86 13.43
C HIS A 223 -10.88 14.56 12.43
N ASP A 224 -11.57 15.61 12.88
CA ASP A 224 -12.48 16.42 12.06
C ASP A 224 -13.59 15.64 11.35
N ALA A 225 -13.79 14.36 11.68
CA ALA A 225 -14.81 13.51 11.08
C ALA A 225 -16.22 13.86 11.60
N ASP A 226 -17.22 13.77 10.74
CA ASP A 226 -18.62 14.00 11.08
C ASP A 226 -19.40 12.67 11.14
N LEU A 227 -19.58 12.14 12.36
CA LEU A 227 -20.39 10.96 12.66
C LEU A 227 -21.69 11.33 13.40
N SER A 228 -22.12 12.59 13.39
CA SER A 228 -23.19 13.12 14.25
C SER A 228 -24.52 12.35 14.19
N LYS A 229 -24.78 11.63 13.10
CA LYS A 229 -25.98 10.80 12.90
C LYS A 229 -25.63 9.34 12.56
N ALA A 230 -24.41 8.91 12.83
CA ALA A 230 -24.01 7.54 12.59
C ALA A 230 -24.84 6.57 13.45
N VAL A 231 -25.19 5.41 12.87
CA VAL A 231 -26.11 4.43 13.47
C VAL A 231 -25.32 3.22 13.97
N GLY A 232 -25.74 2.70 15.13
CA GLY A 232 -25.18 1.46 15.70
C GLY A 232 -23.78 1.57 16.26
N LEU A 233 -23.27 2.80 16.45
CA LEU A 233 -21.98 3.07 17.08
C LEU A 233 -22.12 2.98 18.60
N GLN A 234 -21.19 2.30 19.25
CA GLN A 234 -21.15 2.07 20.69
C GLN A 234 -19.89 2.71 21.29
N GLN A 235 -19.92 3.01 22.62
CA GLN A 235 -18.77 3.63 23.28
C GLN A 235 -17.52 2.75 23.26
N ASP A 236 -17.65 1.45 23.43
CA ASP A 236 -16.54 0.50 23.37
C ASP A 236 -15.79 0.51 22.03
N GLN A 237 -16.51 0.71 20.91
CA GLN A 237 -15.90 0.89 19.61
C GLN A 237 -15.11 2.21 19.53
N ILE A 238 -15.68 3.29 20.05
CA ILE A 238 -15.06 4.63 20.07
C ILE A 238 -13.85 4.70 21.00
N ASP A 239 -13.87 3.94 22.10
CA ASP A 239 -12.73 3.85 23.03
C ASP A 239 -11.48 3.28 22.34
N GLY A 240 -11.65 2.45 21.31
CA GLY A 240 -10.59 1.94 20.46
C GLY A 240 -10.05 2.95 19.44
N ALA A 241 -10.83 3.97 19.12
CA ALA A 241 -10.48 5.02 18.15
C ALA A 241 -9.91 6.27 18.80
N CYS A 242 -9.50 7.25 18.01
CA CYS A 242 -9.11 8.56 18.50
C CYS A 242 -9.53 9.68 17.55
N GLY A 243 -9.75 10.88 18.09
CA GLY A 243 -10.19 12.04 17.32
C GLY A 243 -9.69 13.36 17.91
N ASN A 244 -10.44 14.42 17.70
CA ASN A 244 -10.15 15.74 18.26
C ASN A 244 -11.45 16.46 18.65
N ARG A 245 -11.34 17.72 19.10
CA ARG A 245 -12.48 18.54 19.55
C ARG A 245 -13.48 18.88 18.43
N VAL A 246 -13.08 18.74 17.17
CA VAL A 246 -13.92 19.01 16.00
C VAL A 246 -14.68 17.76 15.54
N THR A 247 -14.23 16.57 15.96
CA THR A 247 -14.93 15.31 15.70
C THR A 247 -16.35 15.35 16.25
N LYS A 248 -17.33 15.12 15.38
CA LYS A 248 -18.75 15.08 15.76
C LYS A 248 -19.21 13.64 15.91
N LEU A 249 -19.74 13.30 17.09
CA LEU A 249 -20.28 11.99 17.42
C LEU A 249 -21.81 12.06 17.62
N PRO A 250 -22.48 10.91 17.57
CA PRO A 250 -23.85 10.78 18.09
C PRO A 250 -23.94 11.21 19.57
N GLU A 251 -25.14 11.60 20.00
CA GLU A 251 -25.39 11.99 21.38
C GLU A 251 -25.01 10.87 22.37
N GLY A 252 -24.39 11.26 23.48
CA GLY A 252 -23.96 10.34 24.54
C GLY A 252 -22.62 9.66 24.33
N LEU A 253 -21.96 9.81 23.20
CA LEU A 253 -20.64 9.25 22.95
C LEU A 253 -19.54 10.31 23.13
N SER A 254 -18.36 9.85 23.56
CA SER A 254 -17.17 10.67 23.75
C SER A 254 -15.95 10.01 23.13
N ILE A 255 -14.98 10.79 22.67
CA ILE A 255 -13.76 10.28 22.03
C ILE A 255 -12.51 10.86 22.69
N ARG A 256 -11.49 10.02 22.83
CA ARG A 256 -10.16 10.45 23.30
C ARG A 256 -9.42 11.21 22.21
N SER A 257 -8.56 12.16 22.61
CA SER A 257 -7.58 12.76 21.69
C SER A 257 -6.52 11.75 21.29
N CYS A 258 -6.10 11.77 20.02
CA CYS A 258 -4.96 10.99 19.60
C CYS A 258 -3.66 11.54 20.22
#